data_6e751a670a690f50c24c8847731dfb05
#
_entry.id   6e751a670a690f50c24c8847731dfb05
#
_cell.length_a   1.000
_cell.length_b   1.000
_cell.length_c   1.000
_cell.angle_alpha   90.00
_cell.angle_beta   90.00
_cell.angle_gamma   90.00
#
_symmetry.space_group_name_H-M   'P 1'
#
loop_
_entity.id
_entity.type
_entity.pdbx_description
1 polymer ?
#
loop_
_entity_poly.entity_id
_entity_poly.type
_entity_poly.pdbx_seq_one_letter_code
_entity_poly.pdbx_strand_id
1 'polypeptide(L)' 'PLGIYKRAKAVYSKIEKSLLSEHKGKIIAVEPISGDYIIGSDEVEVAIEGKRRHPGRKFGLFRIGTSVVHKLRRDW' A
#
# COMPACT_ATOMS: atom_id res chain seq x y z
N PRO A 1 -12.44 -3.12 -9.39
CA PRO A 1 -11.85 -2.94 -8.05
C PRO A 1 -11.01 -4.12 -7.60
N LEU A 2 -11.51 -5.36 -7.79
CA LEU A 2 -10.77 -6.54 -7.37
C LEU A 2 -9.46 -6.70 -8.14
N GLY A 3 -9.45 -6.32 -9.42
CA GLY A 3 -8.24 -6.40 -10.22
C GLY A 3 -7.15 -5.47 -9.70
N ILE A 4 -7.53 -4.28 -9.27
CA ILE A 4 -6.58 -3.32 -8.71
C ILE A 4 -6.02 -3.84 -7.39
N TYR A 5 -6.87 -4.40 -6.56
CA TYR A 5 -6.44 -4.96 -5.29
C TYR A 5 -5.47 -6.13 -5.48
N LYS A 6 -5.78 -7.01 -6.42
CA LYS A 6 -4.91 -8.15 -6.70
C LYS A 6 -3.55 -7.70 -7.21
N ARG A 7 -3.52 -6.67 -8.06
CA ARG A 7 -2.26 -6.12 -8.54
C ARG A 7 -1.45 -5.52 -7.41
N ALA A 8 -2.10 -4.75 -6.54
CA ALA A 8 -1.42 -4.16 -5.40
C ALA A 8 -0.85 -5.23 -4.49
N LYS A 9 -1.62 -6.29 -4.26
CA LYS A 9 -1.15 -7.39 -3.42
C LYS A 9 0.03 -8.12 -4.04
N ALA A 10 0.04 -8.29 -5.35
CA ALA A 10 1.16 -8.93 -6.04
C ALA A 10 2.43 -8.10 -5.90
N VAL A 11 2.32 -6.78 -6.04
CA VAL A 11 3.46 -5.89 -5.84
C VAL A 11 3.95 -5.98 -4.39
N TYR A 12 3.03 -5.88 -3.45
CA TYR A 12 3.37 -5.95 -2.03
C TYR A 12 4.07 -7.28 -1.68
N SER A 13 3.56 -8.39 -2.19
CA SER A 13 4.14 -9.70 -1.90
C SER A 13 5.59 -9.81 -2.31
N LYS A 14 5.97 -9.12 -3.38
CA LYS A 14 7.35 -9.16 -3.86
C LYS A 14 8.31 -8.39 -2.96
N ILE A 15 7.81 -7.36 -2.28
CA ILE A 15 8.68 -6.46 -1.50
C ILE A 15 8.54 -6.65 0.00
N GLU A 16 7.55 -7.42 0.44
CA GLU A 16 7.27 -7.55 1.87
C GLU A 16 8.47 -7.99 2.68
N LYS A 17 9.17 -9.01 2.22
CA LYS A 17 10.30 -9.54 2.98
C LYS A 17 11.39 -8.52 3.20
N SER A 18 11.65 -7.69 2.20
CA SER A 18 12.71 -6.68 2.32
C SER A 18 12.30 -5.55 3.26
N LEU A 19 11.02 -5.40 3.55
CA LEU A 19 10.53 -4.33 4.42
C LEU A 19 10.38 -4.74 5.87
N LEU A 20 10.39 -6.06 6.15
CA LEU A 20 10.08 -6.56 7.48
C LEU A 20 11.03 -6.08 8.56
N SER A 21 12.32 -6.00 8.26
CA SER A 21 13.31 -5.71 9.29
C SER A 21 13.21 -4.28 9.84
N GLU A 22 12.81 -3.33 8.99
CA GLU A 22 12.78 -1.93 9.39
C GLU A 22 11.37 -1.36 9.54
N HIS A 23 10.40 -1.99 8.90
CA HIS A 23 9.07 -1.38 8.77
C HIS A 23 7.93 -2.26 9.29
N LYS A 24 8.24 -3.31 10.01
CA LYS A 24 7.19 -4.19 10.54
C LYS A 24 6.19 -3.38 11.37
N GLY A 25 4.91 -3.60 11.10
CA GLY A 25 3.83 -2.92 11.81
C GLY A 25 3.41 -1.60 11.20
N LYS A 26 4.16 -1.09 10.24
CA LYS A 26 3.79 0.15 9.56
C LYS A 26 2.78 -0.12 8.45
N ILE A 27 2.13 0.94 7.99
CA ILE A 27 1.19 0.85 6.87
C ILE A 27 1.93 1.15 5.58
N ILE A 28 1.61 0.38 4.54
CA ILE A 28 2.13 0.62 3.21
C ILE A 28 0.95 0.80 2.26
N ALA A 29 1.03 1.82 1.43
CA ALA A 29 0.08 2.05 0.34
C ALA A 29 0.79 1.74 -0.96
N VAL A 30 0.23 0.84 -1.75
CA VAL A 30 0.83 0.41 -3.02
C VAL A 30 -0.02 0.90 -4.17
N GLU A 31 0.59 1.62 -5.09
CA GLU A 31 -0.05 2.05 -6.32
C GLU A 31 0.26 1.00 -7.39
N PRO A 32 -0.74 0.20 -7.80
CA PRO A 32 -0.44 -1.01 -8.57
C PRO A 32 -0.02 -0.78 -10.02
N ILE A 33 -0.35 0.36 -10.60
CA ILE A 33 -0.01 0.59 -12.01
C ILE A 33 1.46 0.96 -12.16
N SER A 34 1.94 1.87 -11.32
CA SER A 34 3.34 2.27 -11.34
C SER A 34 4.24 1.35 -10.55
N GLY A 35 3.66 0.61 -9.59
CA GLY A 35 4.44 -0.18 -8.66
C GLY A 35 5.02 0.65 -7.52
N ASP A 36 4.71 1.93 -7.45
CA ASP A 36 5.21 2.78 -6.38
C ASP A 36 4.52 2.47 -5.07
N TYR A 37 5.18 2.74 -3.96
CA TYR A 37 4.60 2.52 -2.65
C TYR A 37 5.05 3.59 -1.67
N ILE A 38 4.24 3.75 -0.62
CA ILE A 38 4.49 4.75 0.41
C ILE A 38 4.32 4.06 1.76
N ILE A 39 5.28 4.25 2.66
CA ILE A 39 5.25 3.67 3.99
C ILE A 39 5.07 4.78 5.00
N GLY A 40 4.15 4.57 5.95
CA GLY A 40 3.91 5.53 7.01
C GLY A 40 3.41 4.89 8.27
N SER A 41 3.26 5.70 9.30
CA SER A 41 2.82 5.21 10.61
C SER A 41 1.35 4.85 10.64
N ASP A 42 0.53 5.52 9.84
CA ASP A 42 -0.90 5.28 9.81
C ASP A 42 -1.45 5.54 8.41
N GLU A 43 -2.75 5.23 8.24
CA GLU A 43 -3.42 5.35 6.94
C GLU A 43 -3.49 6.79 6.46
N VAL A 44 -3.66 7.73 7.37
CA VAL A 44 -3.79 9.14 6.98
C VAL A 44 -2.50 9.64 6.35
N GLU A 45 -1.39 9.30 6.96
CA GLU A 45 -0.08 9.72 6.46
C GLU A 45 0.16 9.19 5.05
N VAL A 46 -0.09 7.90 4.83
CA VAL A 46 0.15 7.33 3.50
C VAL A 46 -0.86 7.83 2.48
N ALA A 47 -2.09 8.13 2.91
CA ALA A 47 -3.11 8.66 2.00
C ALA A 47 -2.73 10.05 1.50
N ILE A 48 -2.24 10.90 2.38
CA ILE A 48 -1.84 12.25 2.00
C ILE A 48 -0.71 12.19 0.98
N GLU A 49 0.29 11.40 1.27
CA GLU A 49 1.44 11.28 0.37
C GLU A 49 1.04 10.59 -0.94
N GLY A 50 0.15 9.60 -0.87
CA GLY A 50 -0.32 8.92 -2.06
C GLY A 50 -1.04 9.87 -3.01
N LYS A 51 -1.91 10.71 -2.47
CA LYS A 51 -2.60 11.70 -3.30
C LYS A 51 -1.65 12.72 -3.91
N ARG A 52 -0.62 13.08 -3.16
CA ARG A 52 0.36 14.03 -3.67
C ARG A 52 1.15 13.46 -4.85
N ARG A 53 1.57 12.20 -4.73
CA ARG A 53 2.39 11.57 -5.78
C ARG A 53 1.58 11.07 -6.97
N HIS A 54 0.41 10.52 -6.70
CA HIS A 54 -0.40 9.87 -7.74
C HIS A 54 -1.86 10.29 -7.62
N PRO A 55 -2.16 11.56 -7.90
CA PRO A 55 -3.54 12.04 -7.78
C PRO A 55 -4.46 11.25 -8.72
N GLY A 56 -5.63 10.88 -8.19
CA GLY A 56 -6.60 10.14 -8.95
C GLY A 56 -6.37 8.64 -9.04
N ARG A 57 -5.26 8.13 -8.50
CA ARG A 57 -4.97 6.70 -8.52
C ARG A 57 -5.53 6.03 -7.27
N LYS A 58 -5.74 4.73 -7.39
CA LYS A 58 -6.20 3.90 -6.27
C LYS A 58 -5.04 3.12 -5.71
N PHE A 59 -5.05 2.94 -4.39
CA PHE A 59 -3.98 2.27 -3.68
C PHE A 59 -4.52 1.10 -2.90
N GLY A 60 -3.73 0.02 -2.82
CA GLY A 60 -3.99 -1.05 -1.89
C GLY A 60 -3.26 -0.75 -0.57
N LEU A 61 -3.93 -0.99 0.54
CA LEU A 61 -3.34 -0.74 1.86
C LEU A 61 -3.05 -2.06 2.56
N PHE A 62 -1.86 -2.15 3.13
CA PHE A 62 -1.44 -3.34 3.85
C PHE A 62 -0.71 -2.92 5.11
N ARG A 63 -0.71 -3.82 6.11
CA ARG A 63 0.14 -3.64 7.28
C ARG A 63 1.33 -4.57 7.13
N ILE A 64 2.51 -4.01 7.14
CA ILE A 64 3.74 -4.76 6.90
C ILE A 64 3.96 -5.77 8.02
N GLY A 65 4.17 -7.03 7.65
CA GLY A 65 4.48 -8.07 8.59
C GLY A 65 3.29 -8.81 9.15
N THR A 66 2.07 -8.52 8.69
CA THR A 66 0.90 -9.28 9.10
C THR A 66 0.32 -10.02 7.91
N SER A 67 -0.36 -11.11 8.19
CA SER A 67 -1.05 -11.86 7.14
C SER A 67 -2.44 -11.29 6.86
N VAL A 68 -2.87 -10.32 7.64
CA VAL A 68 -4.19 -9.72 7.47
C VAL A 68 -4.15 -8.72 6.33
N VAL A 69 -5.06 -8.92 5.39
CA VAL A 69 -5.15 -8.06 4.22
C VAL A 69 -6.16 -6.97 4.49
N HIS A 70 -5.78 -5.74 4.20
CA HIS A 70 -6.66 -4.60 4.42
C HIS A 70 -7.42 -4.24 3.15
N LYS A 71 -8.36 -3.35 3.30
CA LYS A 71 -9.26 -3.00 2.23
C LYS A 71 -8.63 -2.11 1.19
N LEU A 72 -9.25 -2.12 0.02
CA LEU A 72 -8.94 -1.18 -1.03
C LEU A 72 -9.57 0.17 -0.68
N ARG A 73 -8.80 1.22 -0.76
CA ARG A 73 -9.31 2.59 -0.58
C ARG A 73 -9.49 3.23 -1.94
N ARG A 74 -10.67 3.77 -2.18
CA ARG A 74 -11.04 4.33 -3.47
C ARG A 74 -11.30 5.82 -3.45
N ASP A 75 -11.54 6.37 -2.30
CA ASP A 75 -11.99 7.75 -2.15
C ASP A 75 -10.94 8.68 -1.59
N TRP A 76 -9.73 8.27 -1.72
CA TRP A 76 -8.61 9.11 -1.29
C TRP A 76 -8.45 10.35 -2.14
#